data_82b3422772497f999b46b136f51c6336
#
_entry.id   82b3422772497f999b46b136f51c6336
#
_cell.length_a   1.000
_cell.length_b   1.000
_cell.length_c   1.000
_cell.angle_alpha   90.00
_cell.angle_beta   90.00
_cell.angle_gamma   90.00
#
_symmetry.space_group_name_H-M   'P 1'
#
loop_
_entity.id
_entity.type
_entity.pdbx_description
1 polymer ?
#
loop_
_entity_poly.entity_id
_entity_poly.type
_entity_poly.pdbx_seq_one_letter_code
_entity_poly.pdbx_strand_id
1 'polypeptide(L)'
;MITLSIRYRIDHNKLRDFEAYARSLTEPIRRCGGDLIGYFLPTRYAGPTNEALALINFPNLAAYEHYREALAKDPEGTASVAQVESSGCIVCEDRGFLQKIS
;
A
#
# COMPACT_ATOMS: atom_id res chain seq x y z
N MET A 1 10.95 3.41 -15.54
CA MET A 1 9.88 3.39 -14.55
C MET A 1 9.90 2.09 -13.77
N ILE A 2 9.70 2.16 -12.48
CA ILE A 2 9.59 1.00 -11.60
C ILE A 2 8.23 0.98 -10.93
N THR A 3 7.76 -0.21 -10.58
CA THR A 3 6.49 -0.38 -9.90
C THR A 3 6.74 -1.06 -8.55
N LEU A 4 6.40 -0.38 -7.47
CA LEU A 4 6.44 -0.97 -6.14
C LEU A 4 5.23 -1.90 -6.02
N SER A 5 5.49 -3.15 -5.67
CA SER A 5 4.47 -4.15 -5.40
C SER A 5 4.52 -4.50 -3.92
N ILE A 6 3.41 -4.31 -3.23
CA ILE A 6 3.31 -4.67 -1.82
C ILE A 6 2.22 -5.72 -1.69
N ARG A 7 2.61 -6.92 -1.26
CA ARG A 7 1.67 -7.99 -0.96
C ARG A 7 1.42 -8.02 0.53
N TYR A 8 0.16 -8.00 0.91
CA TYR A 8 -0.25 -8.02 2.31
C TYR A 8 -0.95 -9.32 2.63
N ARG A 9 -0.62 -9.91 3.76
CA ARG A 9 -1.47 -10.92 4.38
C ARG A 9 -2.21 -10.24 5.52
N ILE A 10 -3.52 -10.40 5.52
CA ILE A 10 -4.41 -9.66 6.40
C ILE A 10 -5.11 -10.63 7.34
N ASP A 11 -5.34 -10.22 8.58
CA ASP A 11 -6.20 -10.96 9.51
C ASP A 11 -7.60 -11.05 8.90
N HIS A 12 -8.11 -12.28 8.74
CA HIS A 12 -9.42 -12.53 8.13
C HIS A 12 -10.56 -11.75 8.78
N ASN A 13 -10.43 -11.44 10.06
CA ASN A 13 -11.47 -10.72 10.81
C ASN A 13 -11.33 -9.21 10.71
N LYS A 14 -10.31 -8.72 10.00
CA LYS A 14 -9.96 -7.29 9.96
C LYS A 14 -9.79 -6.76 8.54
N LEU A 15 -10.45 -7.36 7.56
CA LEU A 15 -10.39 -6.89 6.18
C LEU A 15 -10.92 -5.47 6.02
N ARG A 16 -11.95 -5.11 6.79
CA ARG A 16 -12.51 -3.76 6.76
C ARG A 16 -11.54 -2.71 7.29
N ASP A 17 -10.75 -3.06 8.31
CA ASP A 17 -9.71 -2.17 8.85
C ASP A 17 -8.64 -1.91 7.79
N PHE A 18 -8.25 -2.95 7.04
CA PHE A 18 -7.30 -2.79 5.95
C PHE A 18 -7.89 -1.92 4.83
N GLU A 19 -9.14 -2.14 4.47
CA GLU A 19 -9.80 -1.33 3.44
C GLU A 19 -9.82 0.14 3.82
N ALA A 20 -10.16 0.47 5.06
CA ALA A 20 -10.14 1.83 5.57
C ALA A 20 -8.73 2.45 5.49
N TYR A 21 -7.71 1.68 5.85
CA TYR A 21 -6.32 2.10 5.75
C TYR A 21 -5.95 2.41 4.30
N ALA A 22 -6.25 1.50 3.38
CA ALA A 22 -5.94 1.68 1.96
C ALA A 22 -6.60 2.93 1.39
N ARG A 23 -7.87 3.16 1.71
CA ARG A 23 -8.59 4.36 1.27
C ARG A 23 -7.98 5.63 1.86
N SER A 24 -7.57 5.60 3.11
CA SER A 24 -6.98 6.77 3.77
C SER A 24 -5.60 7.13 3.23
N LEU A 25 -4.88 6.19 2.62
CA LEU A 25 -3.56 6.43 2.06
C LEU A 25 -3.58 6.93 0.61
N THR A 26 -4.70 6.88 -0.08
CA THR A 26 -4.78 7.22 -1.50
C THR A 26 -4.26 8.63 -1.78
N GLU A 27 -4.76 9.63 -1.07
CA GLU A 27 -4.33 11.02 -1.26
C GLU A 27 -2.91 11.28 -0.73
N PRO A 28 -2.52 10.81 0.46
CA PRO A 28 -1.13 10.94 0.91
C PRO A 28 -0.12 10.34 -0.07
N ILE A 29 -0.38 9.17 -0.63
CA ILE A 29 0.52 8.55 -1.60
C ILE A 29 0.69 9.45 -2.82
N ARG A 30 -0.40 9.95 -3.39
CA ARG A 30 -0.36 10.82 -4.57
C ARG A 30 0.32 12.14 -4.27
N ARG A 31 -0.01 12.75 -3.15
CA ARG A 31 0.55 14.03 -2.73
C ARG A 31 2.05 13.95 -2.52
N CYS A 32 2.55 12.80 -2.05
CA CYS A 32 3.96 12.60 -1.77
C CYS A 32 4.75 12.09 -2.99
N GLY A 33 4.11 11.94 -4.14
CA GLY A 33 4.80 11.63 -5.40
C GLY A 33 4.63 10.22 -5.92
N GLY A 34 3.80 9.39 -5.29
CA GLY A 34 3.51 8.05 -5.78
C GLY A 34 2.39 8.07 -6.83
N ASP A 35 2.61 7.42 -7.94
CA ASP A 35 1.57 7.19 -8.94
C ASP A 35 0.86 5.88 -8.59
N LEU A 36 -0.18 6.00 -7.77
CA LEU A 36 -0.92 4.83 -7.27
C LEU A 36 -1.77 4.21 -8.37
N ILE A 37 -1.41 2.99 -8.77
CA ILE A 37 -2.25 2.19 -9.67
C ILE A 37 -3.49 1.75 -8.91
N GLY A 38 -3.31 1.23 -7.69
CA GLY A 38 -4.43 0.88 -6.83
C GLY A 38 -4.03 0.00 -5.67
N TYR A 39 -4.97 -0.10 -4.73
CA TYR A 39 -5.02 -1.14 -3.72
C TYR A 39 -6.07 -2.14 -4.15
N PHE A 40 -5.73 -3.42 -4.07
CA PHE A 40 -6.62 -4.50 -4.50
C PHE A 40 -6.92 -5.41 -3.33
N LEU A 41 -8.20 -5.58 -3.05
CA LEU A 41 -8.66 -6.48 -2.00
C LEU A 41 -8.94 -7.87 -2.57
N PRO A 42 -8.85 -8.92 -1.75
CA PRO A 42 -9.21 -10.25 -2.21
C PRO A 42 -10.72 -10.36 -2.47
N THR A 43 -11.08 -11.26 -3.37
CA THR A 43 -12.48 -11.58 -3.60
C THR A 43 -12.73 -12.99 -3.08
N ARG A 44 -14.01 -13.32 -2.88
CA ARG A 44 -14.39 -14.69 -2.49
C ARG A 44 -14.51 -15.66 -3.67
N TYR A 45 -14.27 -15.16 -4.90
CA TYR A 45 -14.51 -15.97 -6.11
C TYR A 45 -13.32 -16.84 -6.47
N ALA A 46 -12.10 -16.38 -6.20
CA ALA A 46 -10.89 -17.13 -6.52
C ALA A 46 -9.72 -16.63 -5.70
N GLY A 47 -8.79 -17.52 -5.42
CA GLY A 47 -7.57 -17.20 -4.70
C GLY A 47 -7.74 -17.08 -3.19
N PRO A 48 -6.67 -16.75 -2.47
CA PRO A 48 -6.71 -16.53 -1.02
C PRO A 48 -7.64 -15.37 -0.66
N THR A 49 -8.36 -15.51 0.43
CA THR A 49 -9.35 -14.53 0.86
C THR A 49 -8.79 -13.49 1.84
N ASN A 50 -7.50 -13.55 2.13
CA ASN A 50 -6.84 -12.63 3.08
C ASN A 50 -5.55 -12.03 2.53
N GLU A 51 -5.36 -12.03 1.22
CA GLU A 51 -4.21 -11.37 0.59
C GLU A 51 -4.68 -10.15 -0.20
N ALA A 52 -3.97 -9.05 -0.03
CA ALA A 52 -4.22 -7.81 -0.75
C ALA A 52 -2.95 -7.37 -1.46
N LEU A 53 -3.08 -6.43 -2.39
CA LEU A 53 -1.98 -5.95 -3.21
C LEU A 53 -2.07 -4.45 -3.38
N ALA A 54 -0.92 -3.78 -3.29
CA ALA A 54 -0.80 -2.39 -3.70
C ALA A 54 0.23 -2.28 -4.81
N LEU A 55 -0.06 -1.47 -5.81
CA LEU A 55 0.85 -1.18 -6.93
C LEU A 55 1.00 0.33 -7.07
N ILE A 56 2.25 0.80 -7.00
CA ILE A 56 2.58 2.22 -7.06
C ILE A 56 3.74 2.42 -8.02
N ASN A 57 3.57 3.27 -9.02
CA ASN A 57 4.61 3.57 -10.00
C ASN A 57 5.47 4.75 -9.56
N PHE A 58 6.77 4.66 -9.88
CA PHE A 58 7.73 5.73 -9.70
C PHE A 58 8.62 5.82 -10.94
N PRO A 59 9.07 7.03 -11.34
CA PRO A 59 9.97 7.15 -12.48
C PRO A 59 11.29 6.40 -12.30
N ASN A 60 11.82 6.41 -11.07
CA ASN A 60 13.10 5.80 -10.72
C ASN A 60 13.22 5.63 -9.21
N LEU A 61 14.32 5.04 -8.75
CA LEU A 61 14.56 4.82 -7.33
C LEU A 61 14.71 6.12 -6.54
N ALA A 62 15.29 7.15 -7.13
CA ALA A 62 15.43 8.44 -6.45
C ALA A 62 14.06 9.03 -6.13
N ALA A 63 13.10 8.94 -7.06
CA ALA A 63 11.73 9.39 -6.83
C ALA A 63 11.06 8.59 -5.70
N TYR A 64 11.33 7.30 -5.65
CA TYR A 64 10.81 6.46 -4.56
C TYR A 64 11.38 6.89 -3.20
N GLU A 65 12.66 7.20 -3.12
CA GLU A 65 13.28 7.65 -1.87
C GLU A 65 12.68 8.98 -1.41
N HIS A 66 12.47 9.93 -2.32
CA HIS A 66 11.80 11.20 -2.01
C HIS A 66 10.38 10.98 -1.51
N TYR A 67 9.66 10.06 -2.13
CA TYR A 67 8.32 9.68 -1.72
C TYR A 67 8.32 9.14 -0.29
N ARG A 68 9.26 8.26 0.04
CA ARG A 68 9.35 7.66 1.38
C ARG A 68 9.58 8.74 2.45
N GLU A 69 10.48 9.67 2.17
CA GLU A 69 10.76 10.78 3.08
C GLU A 69 9.55 11.70 3.25
N ALA A 70 8.88 12.03 2.15
CA ALA A 70 7.71 12.90 2.19
C ALA A 70 6.55 12.24 2.95
N LEU A 71 6.32 10.96 2.69
CA LEU A 71 5.22 10.23 3.35
C LEU A 71 5.45 10.11 4.86
N ALA A 72 6.70 9.91 5.28
CA ALA A 72 7.05 9.83 6.70
C ALA A 72 6.76 11.12 7.46
N LYS A 73 6.69 12.26 6.75
CA LYS A 73 6.40 13.58 7.32
C LYS A 73 4.96 14.02 7.09
N ASP A 74 4.20 13.29 6.29
CA ASP A 74 2.83 13.64 5.97
C ASP A 74 1.90 13.30 7.14
N PRO A 75 1.17 14.27 7.70
CA PRO A 75 0.33 14.01 8.88
C PRO A 75 -0.76 12.95 8.66
N GLU A 76 -1.40 12.96 7.48
CA GLU A 76 -2.42 11.95 7.17
C GLU A 76 -1.78 10.58 6.98
N GLY A 77 -0.62 10.53 6.31
CA GLY A 77 0.11 9.28 6.09
C GLY A 77 0.53 8.64 7.40
N THR A 78 1.12 9.43 8.31
CA THR A 78 1.55 8.92 9.62
C THR A 78 0.37 8.50 10.48
N ALA A 79 -0.74 9.23 10.43
CA ALA A 79 -1.96 8.87 11.16
C ALA A 79 -2.53 7.55 10.66
N SER A 80 -2.54 7.34 9.34
CA SER A 80 -3.03 6.09 8.74
C SER A 80 -2.18 4.90 9.13
N VAL A 81 -0.86 5.05 9.12
CA VAL A 81 0.07 4.00 9.54
C VAL A 81 -0.12 3.66 11.02
N ALA A 82 -0.23 4.67 11.88
CA ALA A 82 -0.45 4.45 13.30
C ALA A 82 -1.76 3.70 13.55
N GLN A 83 -2.81 4.03 12.82
CA GLN A 83 -4.10 3.39 12.95
C GLN A 83 -4.06 1.92 12.53
N VAL A 84 -3.39 1.62 11.42
CA VAL A 84 -3.29 0.24 10.94
C VAL A 84 -2.42 -0.61 11.87
N GLU A 85 -1.37 -0.04 12.41
CA GLU A 85 -0.53 -0.74 13.40
C GLU A 85 -1.32 -1.04 14.67
N SER A 86 -2.11 -0.09 15.13
CA SER A 86 -2.98 -0.26 16.31
C SER A 86 -4.03 -1.34 16.07
N SER A 87 -4.58 -1.44 14.88
CA SER A 87 -5.60 -2.45 14.56
C SER A 87 -5.03 -3.85 14.48
N GLY A 88 -3.75 -3.99 14.10
CA GLY A 88 -3.11 -5.28 13.88
C GLY A 88 -3.65 -6.06 12.69
N CYS A 89 -4.26 -5.38 11.73
CA CYS A 89 -4.90 -6.05 10.59
C CYS A 89 -3.89 -6.64 9.61
N ILE A 90 -2.68 -6.09 9.51
CA ILE A 90 -1.64 -6.60 8.62
C ILE A 90 -0.79 -7.62 9.37
N VAL A 91 -0.86 -8.87 8.95
CA VAL A 91 -0.09 -9.97 9.55
C VAL A 91 1.34 -9.93 9.05
N CYS A 92 1.51 -9.75 7.73
CA CYS A 92 2.84 -9.55 7.13
C CYS A 92 2.68 -8.83 5.81
N GLU A 93 3.78 -8.24 5.33
CA GLU A 93 3.81 -7.63 4.01
C GLU A 93 5.13 -7.93 3.33
N ASP A 94 5.08 -8.16 2.01
CA ASP A 94 6.23 -8.38 1.17
C ASP A 94 6.31 -7.27 0.14
N ARG A 95 7.45 -6.60 0.06
CA ARG A 95 7.69 -5.50 -0.86
C ARG A 95 8.71 -5.89 -1.92
N GLY A 96 8.49 -5.45 -3.13
CA GLY A 96 9.44 -5.63 -4.20
C GLY A 96 9.20 -4.65 -5.32
N PHE A 97 10.19 -4.51 -6.19
CA PHE A 97 10.07 -3.67 -7.36
C PHE A 97 9.92 -4.53 -8.60
N LEU A 98 9.01 -4.13 -9.46
CA LEU A 98 8.74 -4.78 -10.75
C LEU A 98 9.02 -3.79 -11.86
N GLN A 99 9.36 -4.30 -13.02
CA GLN A 99 9.51 -3.49 -14.22
C GLN A 99 8.51 -3.97 -15.27
N LYS A 100 7.70 -3.05 -15.74
CA LYS A 100 6.70 -3.38 -16.75
C LYS A 100 7.41 -3.61 -18.09
N ILE A 101 7.11 -4.72 -18.74
CA ILE A 101 7.72 -5.07 -20.04
C ILE A 101 6.77 -4.90 -21.22
N SER A 102 5.50 -4.72 -20.94
CA SER A 102 4.54 -4.45 -22.04
C SER A 102 3.29 -3.75 -21.54
#